data_48b800a0e32a971960a5990877bfd002
#
_entry.id   48b800a0e32a971960a5990877bfd002
#
_cell.length_a   1.000
_cell.length_b   1.000
_cell.length_c   1.000
_cell.angle_alpha   90.00
_cell.angle_beta   90.00
_cell.angle_gamma   90.00
#
_symmetry.space_group_name_H-M   'P 1'
#
loop_
_entity.id
_entity.type
_entity.pdbx_description
1 polymer ?
#
loop_
_entity_poly.entity_id
_entity_poly.type
_entity_poly.pdbx_seq_one_letter_code
_entity_poly.pdbx_strand_id
1 'polypeptide(L)'
;MDKNSYALGMSIAHNLLQSGVKTLEVEDFTAGLKAILSGEPTALSIEEAGAALESFFAELEAEQARRQESAGKVFRKEGEDWLAANASKPGVKVLASGLQYKVITQGKGRKPKASDKVRCHYCGTLIDGTKFDSSYGRTQPAVFGLNQVIAGW
;
A
#
# COMPACT_ATOMS: atom_id res chain seq x y z
N MET A 1 -14.75 37.31 -6.23
CA MET A 1 -14.28 36.09 -5.54
C MET A 1 -12.95 36.43 -4.84
N ASP A 2 -12.88 36.26 -3.55
CA ASP A 2 -11.62 36.35 -2.82
C ASP A 2 -10.77 35.09 -3.03
N LYS A 3 -9.59 35.28 -3.63
CA LYS A 3 -8.72 34.17 -4.03
C LYS A 3 -8.16 33.38 -2.84
N ASN A 4 -7.91 34.05 -1.72
CA ASN A 4 -7.32 33.42 -0.54
C ASN A 4 -8.34 32.53 0.16
N SER A 5 -9.56 33.01 0.34
CA SER A 5 -10.66 32.22 0.90
C SER A 5 -10.98 31.02 0.04
N TYR A 6 -10.99 31.18 -1.28
CA TYR A 6 -11.22 30.06 -2.21
C TYR A 6 -10.11 29.01 -2.14
N ALA A 7 -8.84 29.43 -2.10
CA ALA A 7 -7.70 28.53 -1.98
C ALA A 7 -7.70 27.76 -0.64
N LEU A 8 -8.10 28.39 0.46
CA LEU A 8 -8.28 27.73 1.76
C LEU A 8 -9.35 26.63 1.67
N GLY A 9 -10.50 26.95 1.05
CA GLY A 9 -11.55 25.96 0.81
C GLY A 9 -11.07 24.76 0.01
N MET A 10 -10.31 25.00 -1.07
CA MET A 10 -9.68 23.91 -1.88
C MET A 10 -8.73 23.05 -1.03
N SER A 11 -7.92 23.67 -0.18
CA SER A 11 -6.97 22.95 0.68
C SER A 11 -7.68 22.07 1.70
N ILE A 12 -8.72 22.58 2.34
CA ILE A 12 -9.53 21.82 3.31
C ILE A 12 -10.20 20.64 2.61
N ALA A 13 -10.84 20.86 1.44
CA ALA A 13 -11.48 19.81 0.69
C ALA A 13 -10.49 18.72 0.25
N HIS A 14 -9.28 19.10 -0.18
CA HIS A 14 -8.23 18.15 -0.53
C HIS A 14 -7.79 17.30 0.67
N ASN A 15 -7.60 17.90 1.83
CA ASN A 15 -7.26 17.17 3.06
C ASN A 15 -8.37 16.21 3.48
N LEU A 16 -9.63 16.60 3.38
CA LEU A 16 -10.77 15.73 3.67
C LEU A 16 -10.81 14.52 2.73
N LEU A 17 -10.61 14.74 1.42
CA LEU A 17 -10.53 13.64 0.45
C LEU A 17 -9.36 12.71 0.73
N GLN A 18 -8.19 13.23 1.08
CA GLN A 18 -7.03 12.41 1.46
C GLN A 18 -7.26 11.59 2.73
N SER A 19 -8.03 12.13 3.69
CA SER A 19 -8.44 11.40 4.90
C SER A 19 -9.54 10.37 4.63
N GLY A 20 -10.03 10.27 3.38
CA GLY A 20 -11.03 9.29 2.97
C GLY A 20 -12.47 9.78 3.04
N VAL A 21 -12.71 11.04 3.41
CA VAL A 21 -14.04 11.67 3.39
C VAL A 21 -14.44 11.92 1.94
N LYS A 22 -15.38 11.13 1.42
CA LYS A 22 -15.80 11.20 0.01
C LYS A 22 -17.09 11.97 -0.20
N THR A 23 -17.94 12.00 0.82
CA THR A 23 -19.22 12.68 0.82
C THR A 23 -19.29 13.64 1.99
N LEU A 24 -19.74 14.84 1.75
CA LEU A 24 -19.90 15.89 2.74
C LEU A 24 -21.11 16.73 2.34
N GLU A 25 -22.01 16.95 3.28
CA GLU A 25 -23.09 17.93 3.09
C GLU A 25 -22.49 19.34 3.20
N VAL A 26 -22.25 19.94 2.03
CA VAL A 26 -21.50 21.20 1.91
C VAL A 26 -22.21 22.34 2.62
N GLU A 27 -23.53 22.34 2.60
CA GLU A 27 -24.34 23.37 3.24
C GLU A 27 -24.16 23.34 4.76
N ASP A 28 -24.25 22.17 5.38
CA ASP A 28 -24.05 22.00 6.83
C ASP A 28 -22.61 22.27 7.24
N PHE A 29 -21.64 21.81 6.44
CA PHE A 29 -20.23 22.09 6.68
C PHE A 29 -19.95 23.61 6.66
N THR A 30 -20.46 24.31 5.66
CA THR A 30 -20.26 25.76 5.56
C THR A 30 -21.02 26.53 6.63
N ALA A 31 -22.18 26.05 7.08
CA ALA A 31 -22.92 26.63 8.20
C ALA A 31 -22.12 26.53 9.51
N GLY A 32 -21.53 25.35 9.79
CA GLY A 32 -20.68 25.18 10.97
C GLY A 32 -19.42 26.05 10.90
N LEU A 33 -18.78 26.11 9.73
CA LEU A 33 -17.62 26.99 9.52
C LEU A 33 -17.98 28.46 9.76
N LYS A 34 -19.10 28.91 9.21
CA LYS A 34 -19.58 30.29 9.38
C LYS A 34 -19.84 30.62 10.83
N ALA A 35 -20.58 29.77 11.56
CA ALA A 35 -20.89 29.99 12.96
C ALA A 35 -19.60 30.17 13.80
N ILE A 36 -18.62 29.33 13.62
CA ILE A 36 -17.34 29.46 14.35
C ILE A 36 -16.58 30.72 13.97
N LEU A 37 -16.46 31.05 12.69
CA LEU A 37 -15.70 32.23 12.23
C LEU A 37 -16.37 33.55 12.59
N SER A 38 -17.71 33.59 12.69
CA SER A 38 -18.48 34.80 13.06
C SER A 38 -18.70 34.91 14.56
N GLY A 39 -18.35 33.89 15.36
CA GLY A 39 -18.66 33.87 16.80
C GLY A 39 -20.16 33.75 17.11
N GLU A 40 -20.95 33.23 16.15
CA GLU A 40 -22.37 32.96 16.32
C GLU A 40 -22.59 31.64 17.07
N PRO A 41 -23.75 31.45 17.72
CA PRO A 41 -24.10 30.18 18.35
C PRO A 41 -24.08 29.05 17.34
N THR A 42 -23.44 27.94 17.71
CA THR A 42 -23.40 26.72 16.89
C THR A 42 -24.70 25.91 17.07
N ALA A 43 -25.11 25.22 16.01
CA ALA A 43 -26.29 24.32 16.06
C ALA A 43 -26.05 23.09 16.94
N LEU A 44 -24.79 22.68 17.13
CA LEU A 44 -24.38 21.59 18.02
C LEU A 44 -23.54 22.14 19.16
N SER A 45 -23.66 21.54 20.34
CA SER A 45 -22.70 21.74 21.42
C SER A 45 -21.34 21.09 21.06
N ILE A 46 -20.28 21.45 21.77
CA ILE A 46 -18.95 20.86 21.61
C ILE A 46 -18.98 19.34 21.85
N GLU A 47 -19.77 18.90 22.83
CA GLU A 47 -19.92 17.49 23.18
C GLU A 47 -20.64 16.71 22.07
N GLU A 48 -21.74 17.23 21.54
CA GLU A 48 -22.47 16.63 20.42
C GLU A 48 -21.62 16.57 19.14
N ALA A 49 -20.89 17.64 18.84
CA ALA A 49 -19.98 17.68 17.70
C ALA A 49 -18.84 16.66 17.87
N GLY A 50 -18.27 16.56 19.08
CA GLY A 50 -17.25 15.56 19.41
C GLY A 50 -17.74 14.13 19.19
N ALA A 51 -18.91 13.79 19.73
CA ALA A 51 -19.50 12.46 19.58
C ALA A 51 -19.83 12.12 18.10
N ALA A 52 -20.35 13.11 17.35
CA ALA A 52 -20.63 12.92 15.93
C ALA A 52 -19.36 12.67 15.12
N LEU A 53 -18.28 13.41 15.39
CA LEU A 53 -16.98 13.21 14.73
C LEU A 53 -16.35 11.87 15.09
N GLU A 54 -16.41 11.44 16.35
CA GLU A 54 -15.89 10.14 16.79
C GLU A 54 -16.60 9.00 16.05
N SER A 55 -17.93 9.02 15.99
CA SER A 55 -18.72 8.04 15.25
C SER A 55 -18.36 8.03 13.76
N PHE A 56 -18.28 9.21 13.15
CA PHE A 56 -17.96 9.36 11.74
C PHE A 56 -16.58 8.80 11.38
N PHE A 57 -15.55 9.12 12.16
CA PHE A 57 -14.21 8.62 11.91
C PHE A 57 -14.09 7.11 12.17
N ALA A 58 -14.78 6.59 13.19
CA ALA A 58 -14.83 5.14 13.44
C ALA A 58 -15.45 4.38 12.26
N GLU A 59 -16.54 4.89 11.68
CA GLU A 59 -17.16 4.30 10.49
C GLU A 59 -16.23 4.36 9.27
N LEU A 60 -15.54 5.48 9.09
CA LEU A 60 -14.59 5.67 7.99
C LEU A 60 -13.42 4.69 8.07
N GLU A 61 -12.84 4.52 9.26
CA GLU A 61 -11.77 3.55 9.52
C GLU A 61 -12.25 2.11 9.27
N ALA A 62 -13.44 1.77 9.74
CA ALA A 62 -14.02 0.45 9.52
C ALA A 62 -14.27 0.18 8.02
N GLU A 63 -14.69 1.18 7.26
CA GLU A 63 -14.86 1.03 5.82
C GLU A 63 -13.52 0.88 5.10
N GLN A 64 -12.50 1.65 5.48
CA GLN A 64 -11.16 1.52 4.92
C GLN A 64 -10.57 0.14 5.22
N ALA A 65 -10.70 -0.37 6.44
CA ALA A 65 -10.26 -1.71 6.82
C ALA A 65 -10.95 -2.80 5.99
N ARG A 66 -12.27 -2.71 5.81
CA ARG A 66 -13.03 -3.66 4.95
C ARG A 66 -12.55 -3.64 3.50
N ARG A 67 -12.27 -2.45 2.95
CA ARG A 67 -11.75 -2.31 1.58
C ARG A 67 -10.35 -2.92 1.44
N GLN A 68 -9.47 -2.68 2.41
CA GLN A 68 -8.14 -3.27 2.42
C GLN A 68 -8.18 -4.80 2.55
N GLU A 69 -9.03 -5.32 3.43
CA GLU A 69 -9.23 -6.76 3.57
C GLU A 69 -9.76 -7.40 2.28
N SER A 70 -10.76 -6.78 1.65
CA SER A 70 -11.32 -7.27 0.38
C SER A 70 -10.27 -7.26 -0.74
N ALA A 71 -9.51 -6.18 -0.87
CA ALA A 71 -8.41 -6.10 -1.82
C ALA A 71 -7.33 -7.15 -1.53
N GLY A 72 -6.99 -7.35 -0.25
CA GLY A 72 -6.04 -8.38 0.17
C GLY A 72 -6.50 -9.80 -0.17
N LYS A 73 -7.79 -10.10 -0.06
CA LYS A 73 -8.37 -11.41 -0.46
C LYS A 73 -8.25 -11.64 -1.97
N VAL A 74 -8.53 -10.61 -2.79
CA VAL A 74 -8.38 -10.68 -4.24
C VAL A 74 -6.94 -10.94 -4.62
N PHE A 75 -6.00 -10.14 -4.13
CA PHE A 75 -4.57 -10.31 -4.42
C PHE A 75 -4.03 -11.66 -3.94
N ARG A 76 -4.49 -12.14 -2.79
CA ARG A 76 -4.11 -13.47 -2.30
C ARG A 76 -4.57 -14.56 -3.27
N LYS A 77 -5.84 -14.50 -3.70
CA LYS A 77 -6.39 -15.47 -4.64
C LYS A 77 -5.64 -15.45 -5.98
N GLU A 78 -5.39 -14.27 -6.53
CA GLU A 78 -4.60 -14.13 -7.75
C GLU A 78 -3.19 -14.71 -7.61
N GLY A 79 -2.54 -14.48 -6.46
CA GLY A 79 -1.24 -15.06 -6.14
C GLY A 79 -1.27 -16.58 -6.04
N GLU A 80 -2.27 -17.15 -5.39
CA GLU A 80 -2.46 -18.60 -5.26
C GLU A 80 -2.73 -19.26 -6.64
N ASP A 81 -3.60 -18.65 -7.43
CA ASP A 81 -3.91 -19.12 -8.80
C ASP A 81 -2.64 -19.07 -9.69
N TRP A 82 -1.86 -17.99 -9.59
CA TRP A 82 -0.59 -17.86 -10.31
C TRP A 82 0.42 -18.92 -9.87
N LEU A 83 0.56 -19.15 -8.56
CA LEU A 83 1.48 -20.17 -8.02
C LEU A 83 1.07 -21.58 -8.49
N ALA A 84 -0.22 -21.89 -8.47
CA ALA A 84 -0.72 -23.17 -8.95
C ALA A 84 -0.40 -23.38 -10.44
N ALA A 85 -0.65 -22.37 -11.27
CA ALA A 85 -0.31 -22.40 -12.69
C ALA A 85 1.19 -22.48 -12.93
N ASN A 86 2.00 -21.75 -12.15
CA ASN A 86 3.45 -21.73 -12.29
C ASN A 86 4.10 -23.05 -11.88
N ALA A 87 3.57 -23.73 -10.86
CA ALA A 87 4.06 -25.04 -10.41
C ALA A 87 4.03 -26.11 -11.52
N SER A 88 3.08 -25.98 -12.44
CA SER A 88 2.93 -26.92 -13.58
C SER A 88 3.91 -26.66 -14.74
N LYS A 89 4.67 -25.55 -14.68
CA LYS A 89 5.60 -25.19 -15.77
C LYS A 89 6.86 -26.07 -15.77
N PRO A 90 7.41 -26.41 -16.93
CA PRO A 90 8.60 -27.21 -17.02
C PRO A 90 9.81 -26.62 -16.28
N GLY A 91 10.43 -27.42 -15.41
CA GLY A 91 11.65 -27.07 -14.68
C GLY A 91 11.39 -26.24 -13.41
N VAL A 92 10.14 -25.93 -13.07
CA VAL A 92 9.78 -25.31 -11.80
C VAL A 92 9.82 -26.35 -10.68
N LYS A 93 10.42 -26.00 -9.55
CA LYS A 93 10.46 -26.80 -8.33
C LYS A 93 9.76 -26.05 -7.21
N VAL A 94 8.95 -26.76 -6.44
CA VAL A 94 8.21 -26.22 -5.29
C VAL A 94 8.84 -26.75 -4.01
N LEU A 95 9.18 -25.87 -3.09
CA LEU A 95 9.70 -26.23 -1.77
C LEU A 95 8.54 -26.37 -0.76
N ALA A 96 8.82 -27.03 0.38
CA ALA A 96 7.86 -27.19 1.46
C ALA A 96 7.35 -25.86 2.03
N SER A 97 8.12 -24.78 1.90
CA SER A 97 7.74 -23.41 2.25
C SER A 97 6.74 -22.74 1.29
N GLY A 98 6.42 -23.40 0.16
CA GLY A 98 5.63 -22.81 -0.93
C GLY A 98 6.46 -21.99 -1.93
N LEU A 99 7.74 -21.71 -1.65
CA LEU A 99 8.62 -21.03 -2.58
C LEU A 99 8.80 -21.90 -3.84
N GLN A 100 8.70 -21.27 -4.99
CA GLN A 100 8.94 -21.89 -6.29
C GLN A 100 10.18 -21.30 -6.93
N TYR A 101 11.00 -22.15 -7.53
CA TYR A 101 12.18 -21.71 -8.25
C TYR A 101 12.41 -22.53 -9.53
N LYS A 102 13.10 -21.93 -10.46
CA LYS A 102 13.57 -22.60 -11.69
C LYS A 102 15.03 -22.26 -11.91
N VAL A 103 15.84 -23.28 -12.12
CA VAL A 103 17.24 -23.09 -12.50
C VAL A 103 17.31 -22.82 -14.01
N ILE A 104 17.76 -21.64 -14.38
CA ILE A 104 17.94 -21.20 -15.76
C ILE A 104 19.29 -21.73 -16.27
N THR A 105 20.34 -21.55 -15.47
CA THR A 105 21.70 -22.05 -15.78
C THR A 105 22.30 -22.70 -14.54
N GLN A 106 22.74 -23.93 -14.66
CA GLN A 106 23.37 -24.64 -13.56
C GLN A 106 24.80 -24.12 -13.34
N GLY A 107 25.02 -23.52 -12.17
CA GLY A 107 26.35 -23.09 -11.76
C GLY A 107 27.25 -24.29 -11.35
N LYS A 108 28.55 -24.11 -11.55
CA LYS A 108 29.59 -25.09 -11.14
C LYS A 108 30.49 -24.57 -10.03
N GLY A 109 30.24 -23.34 -9.54
CA GLY A 109 31.02 -22.71 -8.51
C GLY A 109 30.68 -23.18 -7.08
N ARG A 110 31.41 -22.67 -6.12
CA ARG A 110 31.18 -22.90 -4.70
C ARG A 110 29.77 -22.39 -4.28
N LYS A 111 29.05 -23.16 -3.51
CA LYS A 111 27.81 -22.74 -2.89
C LYS A 111 28.10 -21.80 -1.73
N PRO A 112 27.45 -20.64 -1.65
CA PRO A 112 27.66 -19.72 -0.53
C PRO A 112 27.05 -20.28 0.75
N LYS A 113 27.63 -19.90 1.88
CA LYS A 113 27.08 -20.15 3.23
C LYS A 113 26.19 -19.00 3.64
N ALA A 114 25.32 -19.21 4.64
CA ALA A 114 24.40 -18.18 5.13
C ALA A 114 25.10 -16.88 5.62
N SER A 115 26.37 -16.98 6.06
CA SER A 115 27.18 -15.84 6.47
C SER A 115 27.94 -15.14 5.34
N ASP A 116 27.89 -15.69 4.13
CA ASP A 116 28.65 -15.14 2.99
C ASP A 116 27.92 -13.92 2.39
N LYS A 117 28.69 -13.08 1.70
CA LYS A 117 28.18 -12.04 0.80
C LYS A 117 28.20 -12.54 -0.62
N VAL A 118 27.14 -12.26 -1.35
CA VAL A 118 27.00 -12.60 -2.77
C VAL A 118 26.90 -11.34 -3.62
N ARG A 119 27.46 -11.39 -4.80
CA ARG A 119 27.34 -10.37 -5.83
C ARG A 119 26.46 -10.90 -6.95
N CYS A 120 25.33 -10.25 -7.20
CA CYS A 120 24.39 -10.70 -8.22
C CYS A 120 23.65 -9.54 -8.88
N HIS A 121 23.19 -9.79 -10.10
CA HIS A 121 22.14 -9.01 -10.70
C HIS A 121 20.79 -9.67 -10.41
N TYR A 122 19.78 -8.83 -10.18
CA TYR A 122 18.41 -9.28 -9.95
C TYR A 122 17.42 -8.36 -10.65
N CYS A 123 16.24 -8.87 -10.91
CA CYS A 123 15.09 -8.11 -11.36
C CYS A 123 13.86 -8.69 -10.67
N GLY A 124 13.21 -7.86 -9.86
CA GLY A 124 11.97 -8.19 -9.18
C GLY A 124 10.77 -7.66 -9.96
N THR A 125 9.82 -8.55 -10.24
CA THR A 125 8.55 -8.20 -10.88
C THR A 125 7.38 -8.75 -10.08
N LEU A 126 6.26 -8.03 -10.10
CA LEU A 126 4.98 -8.54 -9.62
C LEU A 126 4.42 -9.57 -10.61
N ILE A 127 3.33 -10.25 -10.23
CA ILE A 127 2.69 -11.27 -11.08
C ILE A 127 2.10 -10.69 -12.38
N ASP A 128 1.74 -9.41 -12.38
CA ASP A 128 1.28 -8.65 -13.56
C ASP A 128 2.43 -8.18 -14.48
N GLY A 129 3.68 -8.49 -14.11
CA GLY A 129 4.88 -8.08 -14.85
C GLY A 129 5.43 -6.71 -14.45
N THR A 130 4.78 -5.98 -13.57
CA THR A 130 5.27 -4.69 -13.08
C THR A 130 6.60 -4.85 -12.36
N LYS A 131 7.64 -4.19 -12.86
CA LYS A 131 8.97 -4.20 -12.25
C LYS A 131 8.98 -3.26 -11.05
N PHE A 132 9.27 -3.78 -9.86
CA PHE A 132 9.36 -2.99 -8.64
C PHE A 132 10.81 -2.69 -8.22
N ASP A 133 11.77 -3.56 -8.59
CA ASP A 133 13.19 -3.30 -8.34
C ASP A 133 14.08 -4.08 -9.31
N SER A 134 15.25 -3.53 -9.64
CA SER A 134 16.22 -4.18 -10.53
C SER A 134 17.61 -3.58 -10.34
N SER A 135 18.61 -4.43 -10.35
CA SER A 135 20.01 -4.01 -10.37
C SER A 135 20.57 -3.79 -11.80
N TYR A 136 19.85 -4.17 -12.84
CA TYR A 136 20.33 -4.06 -14.23
C TYR A 136 20.44 -2.62 -14.74
N GLY A 137 19.75 -1.67 -14.12
CA GLY A 137 19.91 -0.24 -14.42
C GLY A 137 21.10 0.41 -13.71
N ARG A 138 21.81 -0.31 -12.87
CA ARG A 138 23.00 0.17 -12.15
C ARG A 138 24.27 -0.35 -12.86
N THR A 139 25.31 0.44 -12.82
CA THR A 139 26.61 0.10 -13.46
C THR A 139 27.29 -1.11 -12.83
N GLN A 140 26.93 -1.50 -11.63
CA GLN A 140 27.51 -2.63 -10.91
C GLN A 140 26.44 -3.56 -10.32
N PRO A 141 26.72 -4.87 -10.20
CA PRO A 141 25.87 -5.81 -9.48
C PRO A 141 25.70 -5.42 -8.03
N ALA A 142 24.55 -5.75 -7.48
CA ALA A 142 24.29 -5.56 -6.05
C ALA A 142 25.06 -6.58 -5.20
N VAL A 143 25.49 -6.17 -4.02
CA VAL A 143 26.20 -7.04 -3.05
C VAL A 143 25.33 -7.17 -1.80
N PHE A 144 24.98 -8.40 -1.45
CA PHE A 144 24.13 -8.70 -0.29
C PHE A 144 24.80 -9.70 0.65
N GLY A 145 24.60 -9.52 1.97
CA GLY A 145 24.77 -10.61 2.93
C GLY A 145 23.55 -11.53 2.87
N LEU A 146 23.74 -12.84 2.78
CA LEU A 146 22.62 -13.78 2.66
C LEU A 146 21.71 -13.80 3.91
N ASN A 147 22.19 -13.31 5.05
CA ASN A 147 21.40 -13.11 6.26
C ASN A 147 20.61 -11.78 6.31
N GLN A 148 20.73 -10.94 5.29
CA GLN A 148 20.13 -9.61 5.21
C GLN A 148 19.13 -9.47 4.07
N VAL A 149 18.80 -10.56 3.40
CA VAL A 149 17.82 -10.61 2.31
C VAL A 149 16.55 -11.34 2.75
N ILE A 150 15.49 -11.23 1.94
CA ILE A 150 14.24 -11.95 2.20
C ILE A 150 14.45 -13.46 2.20
N ALA A 151 13.62 -14.22 2.93
CA ALA A 151 13.77 -15.65 3.16
C ALA A 151 13.77 -16.52 1.88
N GLY A 152 13.36 -15.97 0.76
CA GLY A 152 13.34 -16.66 -0.53
C GLY A 152 14.67 -16.64 -1.31
N TRP A 153 15.68 -15.97 -0.81
CA TRP A 153 17.01 -15.84 -1.43
C TRP A 153 17.95 -16.98 -1.05
#